data_5ae9004e8976fcc15afe76b569b5d626
#
_entry.id   5ae9004e8976fcc15afe76b569b5d626
#
_cell.length_a   1.000
_cell.length_b   1.000
_cell.length_c   1.000
_cell.angle_alpha   90.00
_cell.angle_beta   90.00
_cell.angle_gamma   90.00
#
_symmetry.space_group_name_H-M   'P 1'
#
loop_
_entity.id
_entity.type
_entity.pdbx_description
1 polymer ?
#
loop_
_entity_poly.entity_id
_entity_poly.type
_entity_poly.pdbx_seq_one_letter_code
_entity_poly.pdbx_strand_id
1 'polypeptide(L)'
;MRFFQAYKRLDNLCRDTNGIGINGYIEDMENRPNGEYKVTGWKDDYFQLKHYRYLRNRIAHENNAEEVDLCTEKDAAWLDAFYQRILTQTDPLALYFQATKPKAKPIPKPTAPPKPPAETQKPRPAKPHTSSGMKFAVWSVLAAAAVLFLVLLTLRVL
;
A
#
# COMPACT_ATOMS: atom_id res chain seq x y z
N MET A 1 -10.75 20.93 -21.60
CA MET A 1 -11.25 20.32 -20.36
C MET A 1 -10.27 19.25 -19.83
N ARG A 2 -9.05 19.65 -19.49
CA ARG A 2 -8.02 18.71 -18.98
C ARG A 2 -8.02 18.61 -17.45
N PHE A 3 -8.27 19.72 -16.75
CA PHE A 3 -8.28 19.77 -15.30
C PHE A 3 -9.36 18.85 -14.71
N PHE A 4 -10.60 18.97 -15.17
CA PHE A 4 -11.71 18.17 -14.66
C PHE A 4 -11.50 16.67 -14.88
N GLN A 5 -10.93 16.30 -16.03
CA GLN A 5 -10.59 14.89 -16.31
C GLN A 5 -9.46 14.37 -15.41
N ALA A 6 -8.41 15.19 -15.22
CA ALA A 6 -7.30 14.85 -14.31
C ALA A 6 -7.79 14.73 -12.86
N TYR A 7 -8.63 15.66 -12.41
CA TYR A 7 -9.26 15.61 -11.09
C TYR A 7 -10.09 14.34 -10.90
N LYS A 8 -10.98 14.03 -11.86
CA LYS A 8 -11.83 12.82 -11.80
C LYS A 8 -11.00 11.53 -11.73
N ARG A 9 -9.91 11.47 -12.50
CA ARG A 9 -9.00 10.33 -12.50
C ARG A 9 -8.32 10.15 -11.13
N LEU A 10 -7.84 11.24 -10.54
CA LEU A 10 -7.26 11.25 -9.21
C LEU A 10 -8.29 10.89 -8.13
N ASP A 11 -9.52 11.46 -8.21
CA ASP A 11 -10.61 11.16 -7.28
C ASP A 11 -10.99 9.69 -7.29
N ASN A 12 -11.07 9.07 -8.47
CA ASN A 12 -11.33 7.65 -8.60
C ASN A 12 -10.23 6.80 -7.95
N LEU A 13 -8.94 7.12 -8.21
CA LEU A 13 -7.82 6.41 -7.59
C LEU A 13 -7.87 6.51 -6.05
N CYS A 14 -8.13 7.71 -5.52
CA CYS A 14 -8.30 7.89 -4.08
C CYS A 14 -9.51 7.09 -3.56
N ARG A 15 -10.60 7.05 -4.32
CA ARG A 15 -11.81 6.29 -3.95
C ARG A 15 -11.57 4.79 -3.90
N ASP A 16 -10.78 4.26 -4.82
CA ASP A 16 -10.39 2.84 -4.82
C ASP A 16 -9.58 2.46 -3.58
N THR A 17 -8.88 3.43 -2.97
CA THR A 17 -8.06 3.21 -1.77
C THR A 17 -8.78 3.50 -0.46
N ASN A 18 -9.61 4.55 -0.39
CA ASN A 18 -10.25 5.02 0.85
C ASN A 18 -11.79 4.97 0.84
N GLY A 19 -12.43 4.61 -0.29
CA GLY A 19 -13.88 4.55 -0.45
C GLY A 19 -14.57 5.91 -0.64
N ILE A 20 -13.87 7.04 -0.45
CA ILE A 20 -14.45 8.39 -0.42
C ILE A 20 -13.98 9.25 -1.61
N GLY A 21 -12.70 9.13 -1.98
CA GLY A 21 -12.05 9.93 -3.01
C GLY A 21 -11.08 10.97 -2.42
N ILE A 22 -10.85 12.08 -3.15
CA ILE A 22 -9.90 13.14 -2.71
C ILE A 22 -10.30 13.73 -1.34
N ASN A 23 -11.58 13.82 -1.03
CA ASN A 23 -12.02 14.29 0.29
C ASN A 23 -11.49 13.40 1.41
N GLY A 24 -11.60 12.09 1.27
CA GLY A 24 -11.05 11.14 2.23
C GLY A 24 -9.52 11.21 2.31
N TYR A 25 -8.83 11.43 1.19
CA TYR A 25 -7.38 11.62 1.18
C TYR A 25 -6.96 12.88 1.98
N ILE A 26 -7.67 14.00 1.80
CA ILE A 26 -7.44 15.25 2.55
C ILE A 26 -7.70 15.01 4.05
N GLU A 27 -8.80 14.35 4.39
CA GLU A 27 -9.15 14.00 5.78
C GLU A 27 -8.10 13.09 6.42
N ASP A 28 -7.61 12.10 5.68
CA ASP A 28 -6.51 11.26 6.14
C ASP A 28 -5.24 12.07 6.43
N MET A 29 -4.91 13.07 5.61
CA MET A 29 -3.80 13.98 5.90
C MET A 29 -4.05 14.82 7.17
N GLU A 30 -5.26 15.34 7.36
CA GLU A 30 -5.65 16.14 8.55
C GLU A 30 -5.53 15.31 9.84
N ASN A 31 -5.88 14.04 9.78
CA ASN A 31 -5.87 13.13 10.93
C ASN A 31 -4.47 12.56 11.26
N ARG A 32 -3.42 12.85 10.47
CA ARG A 32 -2.05 12.37 10.74
C ARG A 32 -1.27 13.35 11.62
N PRO A 33 -0.90 12.97 12.85
CA PRO A 33 -0.19 13.87 13.74
C PRO A 33 1.24 14.18 13.21
N ASN A 34 1.58 15.46 13.21
CA ASN A 34 2.91 15.92 12.82
C ASN A 34 3.32 15.57 11.38
N GLY A 35 2.37 15.44 10.43
CA GLY A 35 2.64 15.14 9.03
C GLY A 35 3.63 16.12 8.40
N GLU A 36 3.44 17.41 8.66
CA GLU A 36 4.29 18.50 8.15
C GLU A 36 5.76 18.45 8.62
N TYR A 37 6.02 17.86 9.80
CA TYR A 37 7.38 17.70 10.32
C TYR A 37 8.04 16.40 9.86
N LYS A 38 7.27 15.46 9.37
CA LYS A 38 7.75 14.14 8.95
C LYS A 38 7.95 14.02 7.45
N VAL A 39 7.19 14.80 6.68
CA VAL A 39 7.19 14.73 5.22
C VAL A 39 7.35 16.12 4.63
N THR A 40 8.41 16.30 3.85
CA THR A 40 8.66 17.54 3.11
C THR A 40 7.56 17.75 2.07
N GLY A 41 7.04 18.99 1.96
CA GLY A 41 5.97 19.33 1.02
C GLY A 41 4.55 18.92 1.48
N TRP A 42 4.40 18.40 2.70
CA TRP A 42 3.09 18.00 3.24
C TRP A 42 2.05 19.11 3.17
N LYS A 43 2.41 20.30 3.67
CA LYS A 43 1.50 21.47 3.66
C LYS A 43 1.15 21.93 2.26
N ASP A 44 2.12 21.95 1.36
CA ASP A 44 1.93 22.41 -0.02
C ASP A 44 0.97 21.48 -0.74
N ASP A 45 1.18 20.17 -0.66
CA ASP A 45 0.29 19.17 -1.24
C ASP A 45 -1.12 19.23 -0.62
N TYR A 46 -1.21 19.38 0.70
CA TYR A 46 -2.48 19.50 1.40
C TYR A 46 -3.30 20.70 0.94
N PHE A 47 -2.69 21.89 0.91
CA PHE A 47 -3.39 23.09 0.46
C PHE A 47 -3.72 23.07 -1.03
N GLN A 48 -2.84 22.47 -1.84
CA GLN A 48 -3.09 22.33 -3.27
C GLN A 48 -4.28 21.39 -3.55
N LEU A 49 -4.39 20.27 -2.84
CA LEU A 49 -5.56 19.38 -2.94
C LEU A 49 -6.86 20.09 -2.53
N LYS A 50 -6.83 20.85 -1.43
CA LYS A 50 -8.00 21.65 -0.99
C LYS A 50 -8.38 22.72 -2.02
N HIS A 51 -7.40 23.38 -2.62
CA HIS A 51 -7.62 24.35 -3.69
C HIS A 51 -8.27 23.70 -4.91
N TYR A 52 -7.78 22.58 -5.38
CA TYR A 52 -8.35 21.88 -6.52
C TYR A 52 -9.75 21.32 -6.24
N ARG A 53 -10.02 20.85 -5.03
CA ARG A 53 -11.37 20.50 -4.60
C ARG A 53 -12.31 21.71 -4.70
N TYR A 54 -11.86 22.87 -4.26
CA TYR A 54 -12.62 24.10 -4.36
C TYR A 54 -12.90 24.50 -5.84
N LEU A 55 -11.88 24.49 -6.70
CA LEU A 55 -12.04 24.77 -8.12
C LEU A 55 -13.02 23.82 -8.80
N ARG A 56 -12.87 22.52 -8.54
CA ARG A 56 -13.78 21.48 -9.06
C ARG A 56 -15.23 21.75 -8.63
N ASN A 57 -15.45 22.13 -7.39
CA ASN A 57 -16.80 22.42 -6.91
C ASN A 57 -17.39 23.67 -7.56
N ARG A 58 -16.58 24.71 -7.75
CA ARG A 58 -17.00 25.89 -8.48
C ARG A 58 -17.43 25.54 -9.92
N ILE A 59 -16.58 24.87 -10.66
CA ILE A 59 -16.86 24.47 -12.06
C ILE A 59 -18.13 23.59 -12.14
N ALA A 60 -18.38 22.75 -11.13
CA ALA A 60 -19.53 21.82 -11.15
C ALA A 60 -20.85 22.46 -10.74
N HIS A 61 -20.84 23.57 -10.00
CA HIS A 61 -22.04 24.11 -9.33
C HIS A 61 -22.33 25.59 -9.62
N GLU A 62 -21.37 26.36 -10.14
CA GLU A 62 -21.56 27.76 -10.46
C GLU A 62 -21.83 27.92 -11.97
N ASN A 63 -22.98 28.52 -12.32
CA ASN A 63 -23.42 28.65 -13.70
C ASN A 63 -22.47 29.45 -14.63
N ASN A 64 -21.61 30.30 -14.04
CA ASN A 64 -20.67 31.17 -14.77
C ASN A 64 -19.21 30.78 -14.56
N ALA A 65 -18.93 29.61 -13.98
CA ALA A 65 -17.58 29.13 -13.72
C ALA A 65 -17.15 28.13 -14.81
N GLU A 66 -16.35 28.62 -15.75
CA GLU A 66 -15.78 27.75 -16.78
C GLU A 66 -14.37 27.29 -16.39
N GLU A 67 -14.05 26.06 -16.77
CA GLU A 67 -12.73 25.47 -16.49
C GLU A 67 -11.60 26.32 -17.11
N VAL A 68 -11.82 26.86 -18.31
CA VAL A 68 -10.84 27.66 -19.03
C VAL A 68 -10.47 28.95 -18.32
N ASP A 69 -11.38 29.50 -17.53
CA ASP A 69 -11.16 30.75 -16.79
C ASP A 69 -10.52 30.53 -15.42
N LEU A 70 -10.71 29.35 -14.85
CA LEU A 70 -10.32 29.04 -13.47
C LEU A 70 -9.08 28.14 -13.37
N CYS A 71 -8.76 27.40 -14.42
CA CYS A 71 -7.71 26.39 -14.40
C CYS A 71 -6.74 26.54 -15.55
N THR A 72 -5.51 26.20 -15.32
CA THR A 72 -4.43 26.20 -16.29
C THR A 72 -3.97 24.76 -16.62
N GLU A 73 -3.19 24.63 -17.69
CA GLU A 73 -2.52 23.34 -18.01
C GLU A 73 -1.59 22.87 -16.88
N LYS A 74 -1.03 23.79 -16.09
CA LYS A 74 -0.19 23.45 -14.94
C LYS A 74 -0.98 22.75 -13.83
N ASP A 75 -2.24 23.13 -13.64
CA ASP A 75 -3.10 22.53 -12.63
C ASP A 75 -3.45 21.07 -12.99
N ALA A 76 -3.76 20.84 -14.27
CA ALA A 76 -3.95 19.48 -14.77
C ALA A 76 -2.68 18.63 -14.66
N ALA A 77 -1.52 19.19 -15.03
CA ALA A 77 -0.24 18.50 -14.93
C ALA A 77 0.13 18.17 -13.47
N TRP A 78 -0.18 19.05 -12.52
CA TRP A 78 0.04 18.78 -11.10
C TRP A 78 -0.82 17.61 -10.61
N LEU A 79 -2.11 17.59 -10.98
CA LEU A 79 -3.02 16.48 -10.64
C LEU A 79 -2.53 15.15 -11.22
N ASP A 80 -2.03 15.16 -12.46
CA ASP A 80 -1.44 13.98 -13.09
C ASP A 80 -0.15 13.53 -12.39
N ALA A 81 0.71 14.47 -12.01
CA ALA A 81 1.90 14.17 -11.24
C ALA A 81 1.56 13.61 -9.85
N PHE A 82 0.55 14.16 -9.18
CA PHE A 82 0.09 13.64 -7.88
C PHE A 82 -0.51 12.23 -8.01
N TYR A 83 -1.28 11.97 -9.06
CA TYR A 83 -1.77 10.63 -9.39
C TYR A 83 -0.62 9.62 -9.51
N GLN A 84 0.45 9.97 -10.23
CA GLN A 84 1.63 9.12 -10.36
C GLN A 84 2.34 8.91 -9.00
N ARG A 85 2.39 9.93 -8.16
CA ARG A 85 2.97 9.81 -6.81
C ARG A 85 2.22 8.80 -5.95
N ILE A 86 0.89 8.73 -6.03
CA ILE A 86 0.11 7.71 -5.32
C ILE A 86 0.45 6.31 -5.86
N LEU A 87 0.50 6.12 -7.17
CA LEU A 87 0.83 4.82 -7.77
C LEU A 87 2.25 4.34 -7.39
N THR A 88 3.19 5.27 -7.27
CA THR A 88 4.60 4.96 -6.92
C THR A 88 4.89 5.01 -5.41
N GLN A 89 3.86 5.23 -4.58
CA GLN A 89 3.99 5.36 -3.12
C GLN A 89 4.99 6.45 -2.68
N THR A 90 5.03 7.54 -3.41
CA THR A 90 5.83 8.75 -3.11
C THR A 90 4.97 9.96 -2.75
N ASP A 91 3.69 9.74 -2.55
CA ASP A 91 2.71 10.70 -2.07
C ASP A 91 2.85 10.95 -0.55
N PRO A 92 2.30 12.05 -0.02
CA PRO A 92 2.45 12.43 1.38
C PRO A 92 2.07 11.34 2.38
N LEU A 93 0.96 10.65 2.17
CA LEU A 93 0.51 9.60 3.10
C LEU A 93 1.45 8.39 3.07
N ALA A 94 1.89 7.95 1.90
CA ALA A 94 2.84 6.85 1.77
C ALA A 94 4.18 7.18 2.44
N LEU A 95 4.71 8.40 2.20
CA LEU A 95 5.94 8.87 2.85
C LEU A 95 5.78 8.98 4.37
N TYR A 96 4.62 9.44 4.85
CA TYR A 96 4.33 9.47 6.28
C TYR A 96 4.35 8.07 6.91
N PHE A 97 3.73 7.09 6.29
CA PHE A 97 3.75 5.71 6.76
C PHE A 97 5.16 5.12 6.74
N GLN A 98 5.95 5.43 5.71
CA GLN A 98 7.36 5.00 5.65
C GLN A 98 8.19 5.62 6.80
N ALA A 99 8.00 6.91 7.07
CA ALA A 99 8.70 7.63 8.14
C ALA A 99 8.28 7.17 9.56
N THR A 100 7.06 6.64 9.71
CA THR A 100 6.50 6.23 11.01
C THR A 100 6.57 4.73 11.27
N LYS A 101 6.99 3.92 10.30
CA LYS A 101 7.19 2.48 10.50
C LYS A 101 8.19 2.24 11.63
N PRO A 102 7.87 1.38 12.62
CA PRO A 102 8.84 0.96 13.62
C PRO A 102 10.06 0.37 12.90
N LYS A 103 11.25 0.90 13.17
CA LYS A 103 12.48 0.27 12.70
C LYS A 103 12.51 -1.14 13.29
N ALA A 104 12.49 -2.16 12.42
CA ALA A 104 12.66 -3.53 12.87
C ALA A 104 13.94 -3.59 13.74
N LYS A 105 13.78 -4.03 14.99
CA LYS A 105 14.95 -4.29 15.84
C LYS A 105 15.84 -5.27 15.09
N PRO A 106 17.16 -5.04 15.02
CA PRO A 106 18.08 -5.98 14.42
C PRO A 106 17.83 -7.34 15.08
N ILE A 107 17.48 -8.34 14.27
CA ILE A 107 17.40 -9.72 14.76
C ILE A 107 18.80 -10.02 15.30
N PRO A 108 18.95 -10.41 16.60
CA PRO A 108 20.25 -10.79 17.12
C PRO A 108 20.80 -11.88 16.20
N LYS A 109 21.99 -11.63 15.63
CA LYS A 109 22.69 -12.65 14.85
C LYS A 109 22.74 -13.92 15.71
N PRO A 110 22.39 -15.10 15.22
CA PRO A 110 22.50 -16.32 15.99
C PRO A 110 23.93 -16.39 16.54
N THR A 111 24.06 -16.30 17.84
CA THR A 111 25.33 -16.53 18.51
C THR A 111 25.71 -17.96 18.18
N ALA A 112 26.87 -18.16 17.56
CA ALA A 112 27.39 -19.48 17.27
C ALA A 112 27.33 -20.34 18.56
N PRO A 113 26.89 -21.60 18.48
CA PRO A 113 26.81 -22.47 19.66
C PRO A 113 28.19 -22.53 20.33
N PRO A 114 28.23 -22.49 21.68
CA PRO A 114 29.49 -22.63 22.39
C PRO A 114 30.14 -23.96 22.03
N LYS A 115 31.43 -23.90 21.67
CA LYS A 115 32.25 -25.06 21.36
C LYS A 115 32.20 -26.06 22.55
N PRO A 116 31.85 -27.35 22.36
CA PRO A 116 31.80 -28.28 23.45
C PRO A 116 33.18 -28.47 24.08
N PRO A 117 33.25 -28.60 25.41
CA PRO A 117 34.49 -29.02 26.07
C PRO A 117 34.89 -30.40 25.56
N ALA A 118 36.18 -30.63 25.36
CA ALA A 118 36.74 -31.89 24.94
C ALA A 118 36.37 -33.01 25.96
N GLU A 119 35.51 -33.93 25.56
CA GLU A 119 35.11 -35.07 26.36
C GLU A 119 35.89 -36.32 25.95
N THR A 120 36.52 -36.85 26.93
CA THR A 120 37.24 -38.13 27.02
C THR A 120 36.36 -39.28 26.51
N GLN A 121 36.90 -40.07 25.60
CA GLN A 121 36.28 -41.30 25.07
C GLN A 121 35.99 -42.33 26.14
N LYS A 122 34.77 -42.87 26.15
CA LYS A 122 34.47 -44.25 26.61
C LYS A 122 33.27 -44.84 25.86
N PRO A 123 33.15 -46.20 25.80
CA PRO A 123 32.79 -46.86 24.55
C PRO A 123 31.29 -47.13 24.37
N ARG A 124 30.94 -47.39 23.11
CA ARG A 124 29.63 -47.72 22.54
C ARG A 124 29.08 -49.05 23.08
N PRO A 125 27.72 -49.19 23.23
CA PRO A 125 27.07 -50.25 22.46
C PRO A 125 25.76 -49.83 21.73
N ALA A 126 25.65 -50.44 20.56
CA ALA A 126 24.49 -50.90 19.77
C ALA A 126 23.14 -50.19 19.77
N LYS A 127 22.67 -50.02 18.50
CA LYS A 127 21.35 -49.58 18.01
C LYS A 127 20.19 -50.46 18.49
N PRO A 128 18.93 -49.95 18.45
CA PRO A 128 18.10 -50.34 17.31
C PRO A 128 17.25 -49.21 16.68
N HIS A 129 16.76 -49.56 15.53
CA HIS A 129 15.90 -48.87 14.56
C HIS A 129 14.54 -48.42 15.08
N THR A 130 13.98 -47.46 14.31
CA THR A 130 12.59 -47.17 13.91
C THR A 130 12.30 -45.71 14.13
N SER A 131 11.63 -44.98 13.32
CA SER A 131 10.79 -45.16 12.11
C SER A 131 10.52 -43.79 11.48
N SER A 132 10.57 -43.79 10.17
CA SER A 132 10.05 -42.73 9.28
C SER A 132 8.56 -42.50 9.53
N GLY A 133 8.13 -41.27 9.46
CA GLY A 133 6.71 -41.01 9.34
C GLY A 133 6.33 -39.54 9.40
N MET A 134 5.76 -39.07 8.32
CA MET A 134 4.80 -37.96 8.22
C MET A 134 5.33 -36.54 8.05
N LYS A 135 5.64 -36.16 6.80
CA LYS A 135 5.60 -34.79 6.29
C LYS A 135 5.04 -34.68 4.86
N PHE A 136 3.94 -35.37 4.53
CA PHE A 136 3.32 -35.30 3.20
C PHE A 136 1.82 -34.96 3.21
N ALA A 137 1.27 -34.34 4.24
CA ALA A 137 -0.18 -34.13 4.35
C ALA A 137 -0.66 -32.67 4.13
N VAL A 138 0.19 -31.71 3.82
CA VAL A 138 -0.24 -30.29 3.72
C VAL A 138 -0.38 -29.79 2.26
N TRP A 139 0.18 -30.47 1.27
CA TRP A 139 0.14 -30.02 -0.12
C TRP A 139 -1.08 -30.51 -0.93
N SER A 140 -1.82 -31.49 -0.46
CA SER A 140 -2.98 -32.04 -1.18
C SER A 140 -4.26 -31.22 -1.03
N VAL A 141 -4.39 -30.37 0.01
CA VAL A 141 -5.62 -29.58 0.24
C VAL A 141 -5.66 -28.32 -0.62
N LEU A 142 -4.51 -27.72 -0.96
CA LEU A 142 -4.44 -26.52 -1.81
C LEU A 142 -4.72 -26.79 -3.29
N ALA A 143 -4.42 -28.00 -3.78
CA ALA A 143 -4.68 -28.38 -5.17
C ALA A 143 -6.19 -28.60 -5.44
N ALA A 144 -6.94 -29.14 -4.48
CA ALA A 144 -8.38 -29.38 -4.63
C ALA A 144 -9.21 -28.08 -4.66
N ALA A 145 -8.80 -27.03 -3.94
CA ALA A 145 -9.50 -25.74 -3.92
C ALA A 145 -9.35 -24.98 -5.26
N ALA A 146 -8.20 -25.09 -5.91
CA ALA A 146 -7.97 -24.43 -7.21
C ALA A 146 -8.79 -25.04 -8.35
N VAL A 147 -8.98 -26.36 -8.34
CA VAL A 147 -9.78 -27.07 -9.37
C VAL A 147 -11.27 -26.76 -9.17
N LEU A 148 -11.76 -26.69 -7.94
CA LEU A 148 -13.17 -26.33 -7.67
C LEU A 148 -13.51 -24.91 -8.09
N PHE A 149 -12.56 -23.97 -7.90
CA PHE A 149 -12.74 -22.58 -8.31
C PHE A 149 -12.80 -22.42 -9.83
N LEU A 150 -11.97 -23.16 -10.57
CA LEU A 150 -11.98 -23.16 -12.04
C LEU A 150 -13.27 -23.76 -12.61
N VAL A 151 -13.80 -24.83 -12.01
CA VAL A 151 -15.07 -25.46 -12.46
C VAL A 151 -16.27 -24.53 -12.20
N LEU A 152 -16.28 -23.79 -11.08
CA LEU A 152 -17.35 -22.83 -10.80
C LEU A 152 -17.30 -21.61 -11.72
N LEU A 153 -16.11 -21.20 -12.19
CA LEU A 153 -15.95 -20.09 -13.14
C LEU A 153 -16.47 -20.48 -14.55
N THR A 154 -16.26 -21.74 -14.99
CA THR A 154 -16.75 -22.21 -16.30
C THR A 154 -18.26 -22.43 -16.34
N LEU A 155 -18.89 -22.80 -15.22
CA LEU A 155 -20.34 -22.94 -15.09
C LEU A 155 -21.11 -21.61 -15.05
N ARG A 156 -20.40 -20.48 -14.85
CA ARG A 156 -21.04 -19.14 -14.82
C ARG A 156 -21.00 -18.41 -16.16
N VAL A 157 -20.32 -18.98 -17.15
CA VAL A 157 -20.18 -18.41 -18.52
C VAL A 157 -21.02 -19.14 -19.55
N LEU A 158 -21.71 -20.24 -19.19
CA LEU A 158 -22.70 -20.95 -19.96
C LEU A 158 -24.11 -20.64 -19.47
#